data_e85631b2860f05ae931e2a350c279dcf
#
_entry.id   e85631b2860f05ae931e2a350c279dcf
#
_cell.length_a   1.000
_cell.length_b   1.000
_cell.length_c   1.000
_cell.angle_alpha   90.00
_cell.angle_beta   90.00
_cell.angle_gamma   90.00
#
_symmetry.space_group_name_H-M   'P 1'
#
loop_
_entity.id
_entity.type
_entity.pdbx_description
1 polymer ?
#
loop_
_entity_poly.entity_id
_entity_poly.type
_entity_poly.pdbx_seq_one_letter_code
_entity_poly.pdbx_strand_id
1 'polypeptide(L)'
;MSDKIRIGLLGTGRIGQVHAISIDENPNAELTYTADVFVEGAKKFAGQYGGKFTNDPAEVFASGEVDAVVVASPTPTHVDLINAAIDAGVHVLCEKPIDLDITRVDALRQKANSAKTIVALGFNRRFDQQFNEIHTRVQNGEIGNLEQLTIISRDPGPAGKDYLAVSGGIFRDMTIHDFDMARFFVPEIV
;
A
#
# COMPACT_ATOMS: atom_id res chain seq x y z
N MET A 1 4.88 4.63 28.07
CA MET A 1 4.47 3.69 27.02
C MET A 1 4.67 4.40 25.71
N SER A 2 5.24 3.77 24.74
CA SER A 2 5.49 4.39 23.43
C SER A 2 4.14 4.70 22.77
N ASP A 3 3.90 5.98 22.40
CA ASP A 3 2.73 6.37 21.61
C ASP A 3 2.89 6.00 20.12
N LYS A 4 3.81 5.08 19.81
CA LYS A 4 4.07 4.63 18.44
C LYS A 4 2.95 3.71 17.94
N ILE A 5 2.61 3.88 16.67
CA ILE A 5 1.70 2.99 15.95
C ILE A 5 2.39 1.64 15.72
N ARG A 6 1.78 0.57 16.21
CA ARG A 6 2.29 -0.80 16.07
C ARG A 6 1.89 -1.36 14.71
N ILE A 7 2.88 -1.64 13.88
CA ILE A 7 2.67 -2.05 12.50
C ILE A 7 2.98 -3.53 12.30
N GLY A 8 2.06 -4.26 11.67
CA GLY A 8 2.31 -5.56 11.07
C GLY A 8 2.66 -5.43 9.59
N LEU A 9 3.73 -6.08 9.12
CA LEU A 9 4.11 -6.12 7.71
C LEU A 9 3.77 -7.49 7.12
N LEU A 10 2.93 -7.51 6.09
CA LEU A 10 2.49 -8.71 5.38
C LEU A 10 3.14 -8.76 3.99
N GLY A 11 4.17 -9.57 3.85
CA GLY A 11 5.00 -9.69 2.65
C GLY A 11 6.40 -9.08 2.82
N THR A 12 7.43 -9.89 2.55
CA THR A 12 8.86 -9.52 2.71
C THR A 12 9.59 -9.44 1.37
N GLY A 13 8.86 -9.25 0.28
CA GLY A 13 9.40 -9.01 -1.05
C GLY A 13 10.06 -7.62 -1.18
N ARG A 14 10.38 -7.25 -2.43
CA ARG A 14 11.04 -5.97 -2.73
C ARG A 14 10.32 -4.76 -2.14
N ILE A 15 8.99 -4.69 -2.28
CA ILE A 15 8.22 -3.57 -1.74
C ILE A 15 8.07 -3.64 -0.22
N GLY A 16 7.97 -4.85 0.34
CA GLY A 16 7.99 -5.05 1.78
C GLY A 16 9.27 -4.53 2.43
N GLN A 17 10.44 -4.68 1.76
CA GLN A 17 11.70 -4.10 2.22
C GLN A 17 11.63 -2.57 2.27
N VAL A 18 11.04 -1.92 1.27
CA VAL A 18 10.86 -0.45 1.27
C VAL A 18 9.99 -0.01 2.44
N HIS A 19 8.88 -0.70 2.68
CA HIS A 19 8.00 -0.38 3.81
C HIS A 19 8.67 -0.63 5.16
N ALA A 20 9.44 -1.72 5.30
CA ALA A 20 10.16 -1.99 6.55
C ALA A 20 11.14 -0.88 6.90
N ILE A 21 11.92 -0.38 5.91
CA ILE A 21 12.81 0.78 6.09
C ILE A 21 12.01 2.01 6.50
N SER A 22 10.91 2.31 5.79
CA SER A 22 10.08 3.48 6.09
C SER A 22 9.45 3.43 7.49
N ILE A 23 9.07 2.24 7.97
CA ILE A 23 8.55 2.04 9.33
C ILE A 23 9.67 2.29 10.35
N ASP A 24 10.85 1.71 10.13
CA ASP A 24 12.00 1.82 11.03
C ASP A 24 12.50 3.28 11.18
N GLU A 25 12.50 4.02 10.07
CA GLU A 25 12.89 5.43 10.04
C GLU A 25 11.81 6.39 10.60
N ASN A 26 10.57 5.92 10.79
CA ASN A 26 9.49 6.75 11.29
C ASN A 26 9.46 6.77 12.83
N PRO A 27 9.68 7.93 13.49
CA PRO A 27 9.70 8.01 14.94
C PRO A 27 8.35 7.67 15.60
N ASN A 28 7.23 7.73 14.84
CA ASN A 28 5.89 7.48 15.34
C ASN A 28 5.38 6.07 15.04
N ALA A 29 6.20 5.19 14.45
CA ALA A 29 5.84 3.82 14.12
C ALA A 29 6.86 2.83 14.66
N GLU A 30 6.44 1.58 14.81
CA GLU A 30 7.32 0.45 15.12
C GLU A 30 6.82 -0.82 14.44
N LEU A 31 7.73 -1.63 13.94
CA LEU A 31 7.42 -2.93 13.37
C LEU A 31 7.28 -3.95 14.52
N THR A 32 6.05 -4.40 14.79
CA THR A 32 5.79 -5.37 15.87
C THR A 32 5.60 -6.79 15.36
N TYR A 33 5.22 -6.94 14.08
CA TYR A 33 4.98 -8.25 13.48
C TYR A 33 5.34 -8.27 11.99
N THR A 34 5.92 -9.36 11.53
CA THR A 34 6.19 -9.61 10.11
C THR A 34 5.63 -10.97 9.71
N ALA A 35 4.86 -11.06 8.63
CA ALA A 35 4.34 -12.31 8.09
C ALA A 35 4.73 -12.49 6.62
N ASP A 36 5.18 -13.70 6.27
CA ASP A 36 5.41 -14.11 4.88
C ASP A 36 5.28 -15.62 4.77
N VAL A 37 4.73 -16.12 3.66
CA VAL A 37 4.66 -17.57 3.39
C VAL A 37 6.05 -18.21 3.41
N PHE A 38 7.11 -17.46 3.09
CA PHE A 38 8.51 -17.84 3.29
C PHE A 38 8.98 -17.37 4.65
N VAL A 39 8.76 -18.17 5.66
CA VAL A 39 9.05 -17.85 7.07
C VAL A 39 10.46 -17.30 7.31
N GLU A 40 11.46 -17.73 6.56
CA GLU A 40 12.83 -17.22 6.67
C GLU A 40 12.94 -15.74 6.24
N GLY A 41 12.10 -15.30 5.30
CA GLY A 41 11.97 -13.89 4.94
C GLY A 41 11.42 -13.06 6.12
N ALA A 42 10.33 -13.50 6.71
CA ALA A 42 9.72 -12.86 7.87
C ALA A 42 10.69 -12.82 9.07
N LYS A 43 11.39 -13.93 9.35
CA LYS A 43 12.40 -14.02 10.40
C LYS A 43 13.57 -13.07 10.20
N LYS A 44 14.04 -12.92 8.94
CA LYS A 44 15.10 -11.97 8.60
C LYS A 44 14.67 -10.54 8.90
N PHE A 45 13.46 -10.15 8.51
CA PHE A 45 12.94 -8.81 8.78
C PHE A 45 12.77 -8.55 10.27
N ALA A 46 12.18 -9.50 11.02
CA ALA A 46 12.08 -9.39 12.47
C ALA A 46 13.45 -9.25 13.15
N GLY A 47 14.45 -9.96 12.65
CA GLY A 47 15.84 -9.83 13.14
C GLY A 47 16.50 -8.50 12.83
N GLN A 48 16.11 -7.84 11.76
CA GLN A 48 16.68 -6.56 11.31
C GLN A 48 15.95 -5.34 11.88
N TYR A 49 14.61 -5.39 11.91
CA TYR A 49 13.75 -4.26 12.26
C TYR A 49 12.98 -4.44 13.58
N GLY A 50 13.12 -5.61 14.20
CA GLY A 50 12.42 -5.95 15.44
C GLY A 50 11.08 -6.65 15.21
N GLY A 51 10.40 -6.96 16.33
CA GLY A 51 9.08 -7.60 16.32
C GLY A 51 9.12 -9.13 16.23
N LYS A 52 7.94 -9.70 16.09
CA LYS A 52 7.72 -11.14 15.92
C LYS A 52 7.62 -11.50 14.43
N PHE A 53 7.71 -12.79 14.12
CA PHE A 53 7.52 -13.28 12.76
C PHE A 53 6.64 -14.53 12.74
N THR A 54 5.92 -14.71 11.62
CA THR A 54 5.09 -15.89 11.35
C THR A 54 5.00 -16.16 9.85
N ASN A 55 4.51 -17.33 9.48
CA ASN A 55 4.09 -17.63 8.11
C ASN A 55 2.56 -17.57 7.93
N ASP A 56 1.81 -17.28 8.99
CA ASP A 56 0.36 -17.18 8.97
C ASP A 56 -0.11 -15.75 9.31
N PRO A 57 -0.63 -14.99 8.35
CA PRO A 57 -1.17 -13.66 8.62
C PRO A 57 -2.31 -13.64 9.66
N ALA A 58 -3.02 -14.75 9.86
CA ALA A 58 -4.10 -14.83 10.85
C ALA A 58 -3.57 -14.63 12.27
N GLU A 59 -2.35 -15.09 12.56
CA GLU A 59 -1.71 -14.86 13.86
C GLU A 59 -1.45 -13.38 14.12
N VAL A 60 -1.11 -12.59 13.07
CA VAL A 60 -0.91 -11.16 13.18
C VAL A 60 -2.20 -10.47 13.62
N PHE A 61 -3.32 -10.78 12.96
CA PHE A 61 -4.62 -10.19 13.28
C PHE A 61 -5.16 -10.63 14.64
N ALA A 62 -4.90 -11.87 15.06
CA ALA A 62 -5.32 -12.40 16.35
C ALA A 62 -4.46 -11.93 17.53
N SER A 63 -3.27 -11.39 17.28
CA SER A 63 -2.28 -11.08 18.32
C SER A 63 -2.71 -9.95 19.26
N GLY A 64 -3.51 -8.99 18.79
CA GLY A 64 -3.80 -7.75 19.51
C GLY A 64 -2.56 -6.83 19.68
N GLU A 65 -1.47 -7.12 18.95
CA GLU A 65 -0.20 -6.41 19.05
C GLU A 65 0.04 -5.46 17.87
N VAL A 66 -0.92 -5.34 16.97
CA VAL A 66 -0.86 -4.44 15.80
C VAL A 66 -2.05 -3.48 15.81
N ASP A 67 -1.79 -2.21 15.51
CA ASP A 67 -2.81 -1.19 15.31
C ASP A 67 -3.15 -1.07 13.81
N ALA A 68 -2.15 -1.31 12.96
CA ALA A 68 -2.29 -1.29 11.52
C ALA A 68 -1.42 -2.36 10.86
N VAL A 69 -1.78 -2.73 9.64
CA VAL A 69 -0.95 -3.61 8.79
C VAL A 69 -0.60 -2.91 7.49
N VAL A 70 0.60 -3.22 6.99
CA VAL A 70 1.01 -2.92 5.62
C VAL A 70 0.93 -4.21 4.82
N VAL A 71 0.07 -4.25 3.80
CA VAL A 71 -0.09 -5.37 2.88
C VAL A 71 0.80 -5.13 1.66
N ALA A 72 1.92 -5.84 1.63
CA ALA A 72 2.97 -5.77 0.60
C ALA A 72 3.22 -7.15 -0.06
N SER A 73 2.26 -8.04 0.08
CA SER A 73 2.22 -9.38 -0.51
C SER A 73 1.80 -9.35 -1.98
N PRO A 74 1.75 -10.48 -2.71
CA PRO A 74 1.25 -10.51 -4.08
C PRO A 74 -0.24 -10.11 -4.20
N THR A 75 -0.58 -9.39 -5.28
CA THR A 75 -1.93 -8.85 -5.55
C THR A 75 -3.10 -9.81 -5.28
N PRO A 76 -3.06 -11.11 -5.65
CA PRO A 76 -4.20 -12.00 -5.40
C PRO A 76 -4.57 -12.18 -3.91
N THR A 77 -3.69 -11.80 -3.00
CA THR A 77 -3.93 -11.92 -1.55
C THR A 77 -4.50 -10.67 -0.91
N HIS A 78 -4.47 -9.52 -1.59
CA HIS A 78 -4.80 -8.22 -1.01
C HIS A 78 -6.22 -8.15 -0.48
N VAL A 79 -7.22 -8.52 -1.29
CA VAL A 79 -8.64 -8.45 -0.89
C VAL A 79 -8.90 -9.27 0.36
N ASP A 80 -8.35 -10.48 0.44
CA ASP A 80 -8.58 -11.39 1.56
C ASP A 80 -7.90 -10.87 2.84
N LEU A 81 -6.68 -10.33 2.73
CA LEU A 81 -5.95 -9.73 3.85
C LEU A 81 -6.60 -8.44 4.35
N ILE A 82 -7.09 -7.60 3.44
CA ILE A 82 -7.82 -6.38 3.83
C ILE A 82 -9.13 -6.76 4.54
N ASN A 83 -9.86 -7.75 4.03
CA ASN A 83 -11.07 -8.24 4.67
C ASN A 83 -10.81 -8.74 6.10
N ALA A 84 -9.74 -9.55 6.27
CA ALA A 84 -9.35 -10.07 7.59
C ALA A 84 -8.95 -8.94 8.56
N ALA A 85 -8.21 -7.94 8.08
CA ALA A 85 -7.85 -6.77 8.88
C ALA A 85 -9.08 -5.97 9.32
N ILE A 86 -10.04 -5.71 8.42
CA ILE A 86 -11.29 -5.03 8.75
C ILE A 86 -12.05 -5.80 9.83
N ASP A 87 -12.17 -7.12 9.69
CA ASP A 87 -12.88 -7.99 10.64
C ASP A 87 -12.19 -8.02 12.02
N ALA A 88 -10.87 -7.88 12.05
CA ALA A 88 -10.08 -7.78 13.27
C ALA A 88 -10.04 -6.35 13.87
N GLY A 89 -10.60 -5.34 13.20
CA GLY A 89 -10.55 -3.95 13.65
C GLY A 89 -9.17 -3.29 13.46
N VAL A 90 -8.32 -3.82 12.59
CA VAL A 90 -6.96 -3.36 12.31
C VAL A 90 -6.97 -2.45 11.08
N HIS A 91 -6.28 -1.31 11.14
CA HIS A 91 -6.13 -0.39 10.02
C HIS A 91 -5.22 -0.99 8.93
N VAL A 92 -5.40 -0.56 7.68
CA VAL A 92 -4.68 -1.13 6.53
C VAL A 92 -4.08 -0.05 5.64
N LEU A 93 -2.81 -0.22 5.31
CA LEU A 93 -2.19 0.34 4.10
C LEU A 93 -1.91 -0.83 3.16
N CYS A 94 -2.57 -0.87 2.01
CA CYS A 94 -2.37 -1.93 1.02
C CYS A 94 -1.68 -1.40 -0.23
N GLU A 95 -0.73 -2.16 -0.76
CA GLU A 95 -0.14 -1.88 -2.06
C GLU A 95 -1.17 -2.00 -3.19
N LYS A 96 -0.91 -1.27 -4.24
CA LYS A 96 -1.69 -1.31 -5.47
C LYS A 96 -1.25 -2.50 -6.37
N PRO A 97 -2.11 -2.99 -7.25
CA PRO A 97 -3.57 -2.83 -7.29
C PRO A 97 -4.22 -3.65 -6.18
N ILE A 98 -5.45 -3.32 -5.81
CA ILE A 98 -6.20 -4.09 -4.78
C ILE A 98 -6.45 -5.51 -5.28
N ASP A 99 -6.91 -5.65 -6.52
CA ASP A 99 -7.14 -6.93 -7.20
C ASP A 99 -7.18 -6.70 -8.72
N LEU A 100 -7.07 -7.77 -9.49
CA LEU A 100 -7.27 -7.76 -10.94
C LEU A 100 -8.74 -7.99 -11.34
N ASP A 101 -9.57 -8.45 -10.41
CA ASP A 101 -11.02 -8.62 -10.56
C ASP A 101 -11.78 -7.46 -9.90
N ILE A 102 -12.43 -6.64 -10.73
CA ILE A 102 -13.18 -5.47 -10.27
C ILE A 102 -14.36 -5.85 -9.36
N THR A 103 -14.96 -7.03 -9.54
CA THR A 103 -16.06 -7.49 -8.69
C THR A 103 -15.62 -7.69 -7.26
N ARG A 104 -14.42 -8.24 -7.05
CA ARG A 104 -13.81 -8.38 -5.72
C ARG A 104 -13.48 -7.01 -5.10
N VAL A 105 -12.98 -6.09 -5.92
CA VAL A 105 -12.68 -4.71 -5.48
C VAL A 105 -13.96 -3.98 -5.06
N ASP A 106 -15.05 -4.11 -5.82
CA ASP A 106 -16.31 -3.45 -5.52
C ASP A 106 -16.96 -3.99 -4.24
N ALA A 107 -16.91 -5.29 -4.03
CA ALA A 107 -17.38 -5.92 -2.79
C ALA A 107 -16.56 -5.44 -1.57
N LEU A 108 -15.24 -5.41 -1.70
CA LEU A 108 -14.34 -4.89 -0.66
C LEU A 108 -14.62 -3.41 -0.37
N ARG A 109 -14.79 -2.59 -1.41
CA ARG A 109 -15.10 -1.16 -1.27
C ARG A 109 -16.35 -0.91 -0.43
N GLN A 110 -17.42 -1.69 -0.66
CA GLN A 110 -18.64 -1.60 0.14
C GLN A 110 -18.37 -1.90 1.61
N LYS A 111 -17.61 -2.96 1.89
CA LYS A 111 -17.23 -3.34 3.26
C LYS A 111 -16.36 -2.27 3.92
N ALA A 112 -15.33 -1.79 3.23
CA ALA A 112 -14.41 -0.77 3.73
C ALA A 112 -15.13 0.56 4.04
N ASN A 113 -16.08 0.99 3.19
CA ASN A 113 -16.87 2.20 3.42
C ASN A 113 -17.77 2.13 4.66
N SER A 114 -18.19 0.93 5.07
CA SER A 114 -19.01 0.69 6.26
C SER A 114 -18.18 0.39 7.52
N ALA A 115 -16.90 0.14 7.36
CA ALA A 115 -16.00 -0.21 8.46
C ALA A 115 -15.59 1.03 9.28
N LYS A 116 -15.19 0.80 10.53
CA LYS A 116 -14.56 1.83 11.38
C LYS A 116 -13.04 1.92 11.15
N THR A 117 -12.48 0.93 10.49
CA THR A 117 -11.06 0.87 10.17
C THR A 117 -10.74 1.75 8.96
N ILE A 118 -9.55 2.32 8.94
CA ILE A 118 -9.00 3.04 7.79
C ILE A 118 -8.41 2.01 6.84
N VAL A 119 -8.81 2.07 5.57
CA VAL A 119 -8.18 1.31 4.48
C VAL A 119 -7.61 2.32 3.49
N ALA A 120 -6.29 2.40 3.43
CA ALA A 120 -5.54 3.28 2.54
C ALA A 120 -4.81 2.46 1.47
N LEU A 121 -4.60 3.06 0.30
CA LEU A 121 -3.91 2.44 -0.82
C LEU A 121 -2.54 3.08 -1.05
N GLY A 122 -1.56 2.28 -1.44
CA GLY A 122 -0.18 2.66 -1.68
C GLY A 122 0.05 3.46 -2.97
N PHE A 123 -0.75 4.50 -3.21
CA PHE A 123 -0.50 5.47 -4.27
C PHE A 123 0.59 6.45 -3.83
N ASN A 124 1.81 5.96 -3.79
CA ASN A 124 2.97 6.61 -3.20
C ASN A 124 3.31 7.97 -3.83
N ARG A 125 3.00 8.20 -5.12
CA ARG A 125 3.31 9.46 -5.81
C ARG A 125 2.61 10.67 -5.18
N ARG A 126 1.45 10.50 -4.52
CA ARG A 126 0.76 11.57 -3.79
C ARG A 126 1.58 12.10 -2.61
N PHE A 127 2.50 11.29 -2.10
CA PHE A 127 3.38 11.61 -0.96
C PHE A 127 4.79 12.00 -1.40
N ASP A 128 5.09 11.94 -2.70
CA ASP A 128 6.33 12.48 -3.25
C ASP A 128 6.36 13.99 -3.09
N GLN A 129 7.47 14.52 -2.58
CA GLN A 129 7.60 15.93 -2.25
C GLN A 129 7.37 16.85 -3.47
N GLN A 130 7.87 16.47 -4.64
CA GLN A 130 7.75 17.30 -5.85
C GLN A 130 6.31 17.28 -6.39
N PHE A 131 5.68 16.11 -6.47
CA PHE A 131 4.28 16.02 -6.91
C PHE A 131 3.32 16.72 -5.94
N ASN A 132 3.57 16.60 -4.64
CA ASN A 132 2.76 17.26 -3.62
C ASN A 132 2.91 18.79 -3.69
N GLU A 133 4.12 19.30 -3.90
CA GLU A 133 4.38 20.74 -4.10
C GLU A 133 3.65 21.27 -5.32
N ILE A 134 3.72 20.58 -6.47
CA ILE A 134 3.00 20.98 -7.68
C ILE A 134 1.48 20.98 -7.43
N HIS A 135 0.96 19.93 -6.80
CA HIS A 135 -0.44 19.84 -6.43
C HIS A 135 -0.88 21.03 -5.57
N THR A 136 -0.11 21.36 -4.54
CA THR A 136 -0.39 22.48 -3.62
C THR A 136 -0.46 23.81 -4.39
N ARG A 137 0.48 24.07 -5.30
CA ARG A 137 0.50 25.29 -6.13
C ARG A 137 -0.69 25.37 -7.07
N VAL A 138 -1.05 24.23 -7.69
CA VAL A 138 -2.25 24.17 -8.54
C VAL A 138 -3.51 24.49 -7.73
N GLN A 139 -3.68 23.86 -6.55
CA GLN A 139 -4.84 24.09 -5.69
C GLN A 139 -4.91 25.53 -5.15
N ASN A 140 -3.76 26.16 -4.93
CA ASN A 140 -3.68 27.57 -4.52
C ASN A 140 -3.93 28.55 -5.67
N GLY A 141 -4.15 28.07 -6.89
CA GLY A 141 -4.45 28.91 -8.06
C GLY A 141 -3.25 29.65 -8.65
N GLU A 142 -2.02 29.26 -8.32
CA GLU A 142 -0.79 29.93 -8.79
C GLU A 142 -0.66 29.92 -10.32
N ILE A 143 -1.24 28.92 -10.98
CA ILE A 143 -1.26 28.82 -12.46
C ILE A 143 -2.64 29.13 -13.06
N GLY A 144 -3.59 29.59 -12.23
CA GLY A 144 -4.99 29.75 -12.65
C GLY A 144 -5.70 28.39 -12.81
N ASN A 145 -6.68 28.33 -13.71
CA ASN A 145 -7.39 27.10 -14.02
C ASN A 145 -6.48 26.13 -14.79
N LEU A 146 -6.43 24.87 -14.35
CA LEU A 146 -5.70 23.83 -15.07
C LEU A 146 -6.48 23.45 -16.33
N GLU A 147 -5.92 23.75 -17.50
CA GLU A 147 -6.55 23.47 -18.80
C GLU A 147 -6.01 22.19 -19.45
N GLN A 148 -4.74 21.85 -19.18
CA GLN A 148 -4.10 20.69 -19.75
C GLN A 148 -3.15 20.04 -18.75
N LEU A 149 -3.24 18.71 -18.61
CA LEU A 149 -2.31 17.89 -17.84
C LEU A 149 -1.67 16.85 -18.77
N THR A 150 -0.35 16.84 -18.83
CA THR A 150 0.41 15.78 -19.53
C THR A 150 1.27 15.02 -18.51
N ILE A 151 1.08 13.71 -18.45
CA ILE A 151 1.88 12.82 -17.57
C ILE A 151 2.75 11.94 -18.45
N ILE A 152 4.05 11.90 -18.16
CA ILE A 152 5.01 11.03 -18.85
C ILE A 152 5.68 10.15 -17.82
N SER A 153 5.38 8.85 -17.86
CA SER A 153 5.97 7.83 -17.00
C SER A 153 6.84 6.88 -17.80
N ARG A 154 8.06 6.66 -17.34
CA ARG A 154 9.02 5.76 -17.99
C ARG A 154 9.76 4.97 -16.92
N ASP A 155 9.79 3.66 -17.07
CA ASP A 155 10.65 2.80 -16.27
C ASP A 155 12.06 2.72 -16.87
N PRO A 156 13.10 2.54 -16.05
CA PRO A 156 14.47 2.46 -16.51
C PRO A 156 14.78 1.20 -17.33
N GLY A 157 13.91 0.18 -17.27
CA GLY A 157 14.04 -1.06 -18.02
C GLY A 157 12.76 -1.91 -17.97
N PRO A 158 12.67 -2.95 -18.82
CA PRO A 158 11.50 -3.82 -18.85
C PRO A 158 11.43 -4.69 -17.59
N ALA A 159 10.21 -4.95 -17.14
CA ALA A 159 9.95 -5.92 -16.08
C ALA A 159 10.30 -7.35 -16.53
N GLY A 160 10.63 -8.21 -15.58
CA GLY A 160 10.89 -9.63 -15.85
C GLY A 160 9.66 -10.35 -16.41
N LYS A 161 9.88 -11.37 -17.27
CA LYS A 161 8.80 -12.10 -17.92
C LYS A 161 7.80 -12.74 -16.95
N ASP A 162 8.29 -13.30 -15.84
CA ASP A 162 7.46 -13.96 -14.84
C ASP A 162 6.54 -12.95 -14.13
N TYR A 163 7.06 -11.76 -13.86
CA TYR A 163 6.27 -10.66 -13.30
C TYR A 163 5.21 -10.17 -14.30
N LEU A 164 5.56 -10.00 -15.57
CA LEU A 164 4.61 -9.58 -16.62
C LEU A 164 3.42 -10.53 -16.75
N ALA A 165 3.63 -11.83 -16.54
CA ALA A 165 2.56 -12.83 -16.62
C ALA A 165 1.49 -12.65 -15.54
N VAL A 166 1.81 -12.04 -14.41
CA VAL A 166 0.92 -11.91 -13.23
C VAL A 166 0.56 -10.47 -12.86
N SER A 167 1.19 -9.48 -13.50
CA SER A 167 1.02 -8.05 -13.16
C SER A 167 -0.35 -7.47 -13.56
N GLY A 168 -1.10 -8.16 -14.42
CA GLY A 168 -2.33 -7.63 -14.99
C GLY A 168 -2.14 -6.63 -16.14
N GLY A 169 -0.90 -6.47 -16.63
CA GLY A 169 -0.53 -5.62 -17.75
C GLY A 169 -0.29 -4.16 -17.39
N ILE A 170 0.23 -3.40 -18.36
CA ILE A 170 0.73 -2.04 -18.16
C ILE A 170 -0.29 -1.09 -17.49
N PHE A 171 -1.57 -1.23 -17.82
CA PHE A 171 -2.61 -0.32 -17.29
C PHE A 171 -2.87 -0.55 -15.80
N ARG A 172 -2.86 -1.79 -15.33
CA ARG A 172 -3.14 -2.14 -13.93
C ARG A 172 -1.91 -2.06 -13.04
N ASP A 173 -0.74 -2.22 -13.62
CA ASP A 173 0.50 -2.22 -12.84
C ASP A 173 1.18 -0.85 -12.82
N MET A 174 1.36 -0.23 -13.99
CA MET A 174 2.13 1.01 -14.14
C MET A 174 1.24 2.24 -14.31
N THR A 175 0.35 2.23 -15.32
CA THR A 175 -0.49 3.38 -15.66
C THR A 175 -1.53 3.69 -14.57
N ILE A 176 -1.83 2.76 -13.67
CA ILE A 176 -2.66 3.00 -12.49
C ILE A 176 -2.17 4.19 -11.66
N HIS A 177 -0.84 4.37 -11.57
CA HIS A 177 -0.25 5.53 -10.90
C HIS A 177 -0.52 6.83 -11.66
N ASP A 178 -0.56 6.78 -12.98
CA ASP A 178 -0.81 7.97 -13.81
C ASP A 178 -2.29 8.36 -13.76
N PHE A 179 -3.20 7.38 -13.72
CA PHE A 179 -4.62 7.63 -13.48
C PHE A 179 -4.86 8.24 -12.09
N ASP A 180 -4.17 7.75 -11.08
CA ASP A 180 -4.25 8.30 -9.72
C ASP A 180 -3.72 9.73 -9.67
N MET A 181 -2.59 10.01 -10.31
CA MET A 181 -2.03 11.35 -10.39
C MET A 181 -2.95 12.32 -11.17
N ALA A 182 -3.57 11.88 -12.26
CA ALA A 182 -4.54 12.70 -12.97
C ALA A 182 -5.69 13.10 -12.04
N ARG A 183 -6.24 12.17 -11.26
CA ARG A 183 -7.29 12.44 -10.27
C ARG A 183 -6.80 13.26 -9.07
N PHE A 184 -5.52 13.19 -8.75
CA PHE A 184 -4.93 14.02 -7.69
C PHE A 184 -4.90 15.49 -8.09
N PHE A 185 -4.53 15.80 -9.34
CA PHE A 185 -4.51 17.17 -9.85
C PHE A 185 -5.89 17.69 -10.25
N VAL A 186 -6.74 16.81 -10.78
CA VAL A 186 -8.08 17.16 -11.29
C VAL A 186 -9.11 16.19 -10.68
N PRO A 187 -9.62 16.46 -9.47
CA PRO A 187 -10.51 15.56 -8.75
C PRO A 187 -11.81 15.20 -9.47
N GLU A 188 -12.27 16.08 -10.37
CA GLU A 188 -13.55 15.97 -11.10
C GLU A 188 -13.43 15.25 -12.45
N ILE A 189 -12.36 14.49 -12.69
CA ILE A 189 -12.28 13.64 -13.89
C ILE A 189 -13.37 12.54 -13.80
N VAL A 190 -14.27 12.57 -14.76
CA VAL A 190 -15.38 11.62 -14.93
C VAL A 190 -14.92 10.45 -15.80
#